data_3c0d314478b6f0f11c0e4c4156156ba6
#
_entry.id   3c0d314478b6f0f11c0e4c4156156ba6
#
_cell.length_a   1.000
_cell.length_b   1.000
_cell.length_c   1.000
_cell.angle_alpha   90.00
_cell.angle_beta   90.00
_cell.angle_gamma   90.00
#
_symmetry.space_group_name_H-M   'P 1'
#
loop_
_entity.id
_entity.type
_entity.pdbx_description
1 polymer ?
#
loop_
_entity_poly.entity_id
_entity_poly.type
_entity_poly.pdbx_seq_one_letter_code
_entity_poly.pdbx_strand_id
1 'polypeptide(L)'
;RLGTTFIYVTHDQTEAMTMGTRIVVMKDGFIQQVDTPQHLYDMPCNMFVAGFIGSPQMNFINAVLSKNGGKYTLDFDKYHVPVPESKVNADLDNYVGKEVVLGIRPEHVHDEPEEIAKAECLLKANVDVTELMGAEIYLYVNINGTPITARVEPASTAKPGDDIAVSYTHLRAHET
;
A
#
# COMPACT_ATOMS: atom_id res chain seq x y z
N ARG A 1 28.14 -23.42 3.84
CA ARG A 1 27.88 -22.38 2.83
C ARG A 1 28.71 -22.74 1.60
N LEU A 2 28.05 -23.02 0.49
CA LEU A 2 28.73 -23.49 -0.74
C LEU A 2 29.36 -22.36 -1.56
N GLY A 3 29.28 -21.09 -1.17
CA GLY A 3 29.88 -19.96 -1.90
C GLY A 3 29.53 -19.85 -3.39
N THR A 4 28.52 -20.59 -3.85
CA THR A 4 28.15 -20.71 -5.27
C THR A 4 26.94 -19.81 -5.54
N THR A 5 26.99 -19.07 -6.64
CA THR A 5 25.82 -18.35 -7.14
C THR A 5 24.86 -19.35 -7.80
N PHE A 6 23.58 -19.25 -7.44
CA PHE A 6 22.51 -20.00 -8.09
C PHE A 6 21.38 -19.06 -8.53
N ILE A 7 20.67 -19.47 -9.58
CA ILE A 7 19.49 -18.78 -10.06
C ILE A 7 18.29 -19.68 -9.77
N TYR A 8 17.30 -19.15 -9.08
CA TYR A 8 16.06 -19.84 -8.75
C TYR A 8 14.87 -19.10 -9.37
N VAL A 9 14.03 -19.84 -10.08
CA VAL A 9 12.82 -19.30 -10.71
C VAL A 9 11.62 -19.81 -9.95
N THR A 10 10.81 -18.90 -9.44
CA THR A 10 9.60 -19.22 -8.69
C THR A 10 8.49 -18.21 -9.01
N HIS A 11 7.25 -18.60 -8.81
CA HIS A 11 6.11 -17.71 -8.76
C HIS A 11 5.68 -17.39 -7.31
N ASP A 12 6.31 -18.01 -6.32
CA ASP A 12 6.06 -17.79 -4.90
C ASP A 12 6.91 -16.62 -4.39
N GLN A 13 6.24 -15.54 -3.99
CA GLN A 13 6.88 -14.34 -3.47
C GLN A 13 7.60 -14.61 -2.14
N THR A 14 7.02 -15.45 -1.26
CA THR A 14 7.58 -15.75 0.04
C THR A 14 8.92 -16.47 -0.11
N GLU A 15 8.99 -17.44 -1.04
CA GLU A 15 10.26 -18.09 -1.37
C GLU A 15 11.28 -17.09 -1.90
N ALA A 16 10.90 -16.26 -2.87
CA ALA A 16 11.79 -15.27 -3.47
C ALA A 16 12.32 -14.28 -2.42
N MET A 17 11.44 -13.73 -1.57
CA MET A 17 11.78 -12.76 -0.55
C MET A 17 12.65 -13.32 0.58
N THR A 18 12.50 -14.63 0.86
CA THR A 18 13.23 -15.29 1.96
C THR A 18 14.60 -15.82 1.53
N MET A 19 14.68 -16.37 0.31
CA MET A 19 15.88 -17.07 -0.18
C MET A 19 16.80 -16.17 -1.00
N GLY A 20 16.25 -15.17 -1.68
CA GLY A 20 16.98 -14.33 -2.61
C GLY A 20 17.80 -13.24 -1.91
N THR A 21 19.06 -13.09 -2.26
CA THR A 21 19.85 -11.88 -1.93
C THR A 21 19.55 -10.75 -2.93
N ARG A 22 19.15 -11.12 -4.14
CA ARG A 22 18.63 -10.23 -5.20
C ARG A 22 17.47 -10.92 -5.90
N ILE A 23 16.45 -10.16 -6.21
CA ILE A 23 15.26 -10.62 -6.92
C ILE A 23 15.14 -9.85 -8.23
N VAL A 24 14.81 -10.59 -9.29
CA VAL A 24 14.46 -10.04 -10.60
C VAL A 24 12.95 -10.20 -10.77
N VAL A 25 12.22 -9.08 -10.75
CA VAL A 25 10.79 -9.06 -11.05
C VAL A 25 10.63 -8.95 -12.56
N MET A 26 9.85 -9.86 -13.15
CA MET A 26 9.61 -9.91 -14.59
C MET A 26 8.11 -9.86 -14.90
N LYS A 27 7.77 -9.25 -16.02
CA LYS A 27 6.42 -9.25 -16.60
C LYS A 27 6.52 -9.34 -18.12
N ASP A 28 5.79 -10.27 -18.72
CA ASP A 28 5.70 -10.45 -20.18
C ASP A 28 7.07 -10.57 -20.88
N GLY A 29 8.05 -11.23 -20.21
CA GLY A 29 9.40 -11.39 -20.71
C GLY A 29 10.35 -10.20 -20.45
N PHE A 30 9.85 -9.10 -19.89
CA PHE A 30 10.64 -7.91 -19.58
C PHE A 30 10.97 -7.82 -18.10
N ILE A 31 12.20 -7.42 -17.80
CA ILE A 31 12.63 -7.11 -16.43
C ILE A 31 11.98 -5.80 -16.01
N GLN A 32 11.26 -5.83 -14.90
CA GLN A 32 10.60 -4.66 -14.30
C GLN A 32 11.51 -3.98 -13.28
N GLN A 33 12.11 -4.78 -12.39
CA GLN A 33 13.04 -4.26 -11.38
C GLN A 33 13.99 -5.39 -10.92
N VAL A 34 15.22 -5.03 -10.59
CA VAL A 34 16.22 -5.92 -9.99
C VAL A 34 16.76 -5.28 -8.74
N ASP A 35 16.49 -5.88 -7.59
CA ASP A 35 16.91 -5.30 -6.31
C ASP A 35 16.97 -6.33 -5.18
N THR A 36 17.36 -5.86 -3.98
CA THR A 36 17.20 -6.66 -2.76
C THR A 36 15.73 -6.82 -2.41
N PRO A 37 15.34 -7.89 -1.70
CA PRO A 37 13.95 -8.08 -1.26
C PRO A 37 13.35 -6.85 -0.58
N GLN A 38 14.08 -6.28 0.40
CA GLN A 38 13.62 -5.12 1.14
C GLN A 38 13.40 -3.89 0.24
N HIS A 39 14.32 -3.62 -0.69
CA HIS A 39 14.22 -2.46 -1.56
C HIS A 39 13.06 -2.59 -2.57
N LEU A 40 12.79 -3.80 -3.08
CA LEU A 40 11.61 -4.07 -3.92
C LEU A 40 10.30 -3.77 -3.19
N TYR A 41 10.26 -4.12 -1.90
CA TYR A 41 9.11 -3.88 -1.05
C TYR A 41 8.94 -2.38 -0.70
N ASP A 42 10.06 -1.70 -0.35
CA ASP A 42 10.05 -0.32 0.11
C ASP A 42 10.04 0.70 -1.03
N MET A 43 10.68 0.38 -2.16
CA MET A 43 10.91 1.30 -3.29
C MET A 43 10.60 0.63 -4.63
N PRO A 44 9.36 0.16 -4.85
CA PRO A 44 8.96 -0.37 -6.16
C PRO A 44 9.06 0.73 -7.22
N CYS A 45 9.66 0.41 -8.36
CA CYS A 45 9.90 1.40 -9.42
C CYS A 45 8.66 1.72 -10.26
N ASN A 46 7.62 0.89 -10.21
CA ASN A 46 6.37 1.09 -10.92
C ASN A 46 5.19 0.39 -10.21
N MET A 47 3.97 0.67 -10.67
CA MET A 47 2.74 0.12 -10.11
C MET A 47 2.67 -1.41 -10.18
N PHE A 48 3.23 -2.00 -11.25
CA PHE A 48 3.25 -3.47 -11.37
C PHE A 48 4.07 -4.10 -10.24
N VAL A 49 5.30 -3.62 -10.00
CA VAL A 49 6.14 -4.13 -8.91
C VAL A 49 5.49 -3.85 -7.56
N ALA A 50 4.92 -2.66 -7.37
CA ALA A 50 4.24 -2.29 -6.12
C ALA A 50 3.06 -3.22 -5.79
N GLY A 51 2.25 -3.57 -6.78
CA GLY A 51 1.11 -4.48 -6.61
C GLY A 51 1.53 -5.95 -6.60
N PHE A 52 2.62 -6.31 -7.30
CA PHE A 52 3.08 -7.69 -7.35
C PHE A 52 3.80 -8.11 -6.06
N ILE A 53 4.57 -7.21 -5.43
CA ILE A 53 5.34 -7.50 -4.21
C ILE A 53 4.50 -7.20 -2.97
N GLY A 54 4.21 -8.24 -2.21
CA GLY A 54 3.42 -8.21 -0.97
C GLY A 54 2.17 -9.07 -1.05
N SER A 55 1.79 -9.66 0.09
CA SER A 55 0.58 -10.47 0.23
C SER A 55 -0.10 -10.09 1.56
N PRO A 56 -1.32 -9.54 1.51
CA PRO A 56 -2.08 -9.13 0.31
C PRO A 56 -1.40 -8.04 -0.52
N GLN A 57 -1.89 -7.83 -1.74
CA GLN A 57 -1.37 -6.81 -2.65
C GLN A 57 -1.61 -5.39 -2.12
N MET A 58 -0.78 -4.43 -2.58
CA MET A 58 -0.98 -3.01 -2.29
C MET A 58 -2.34 -2.52 -2.80
N ASN A 59 -3.03 -1.74 -1.99
CA ASN A 59 -4.22 -1.01 -2.41
C ASN A 59 -3.83 0.17 -3.29
N PHE A 60 -4.58 0.38 -4.37
CA PHE A 60 -4.41 1.52 -5.27
C PHE A 60 -5.68 2.36 -5.32
N ILE A 61 -5.56 3.65 -5.08
CA ILE A 61 -6.65 4.62 -5.08
C ILE A 61 -6.30 5.74 -6.06
N ASN A 62 -7.14 6.00 -7.04
CA ASN A 62 -6.98 7.16 -7.90
C ASN A 62 -7.27 8.44 -7.12
N ALA A 63 -6.37 9.40 -7.18
CA ALA A 63 -6.44 10.66 -6.46
C ALA A 63 -5.92 11.81 -7.33
N VAL A 64 -6.24 13.03 -6.96
CA VAL A 64 -5.66 14.24 -7.56
C VAL A 64 -4.67 14.84 -6.57
N LEU A 65 -3.47 15.15 -7.02
CA LEU A 65 -2.50 15.85 -6.19
C LEU A 65 -2.85 17.35 -6.12
N SER A 66 -3.07 17.84 -4.93
CA SER A 66 -3.38 19.25 -4.65
C SER A 66 -2.30 19.89 -3.79
N LYS A 67 -2.17 21.22 -3.88
CA LYS A 67 -1.24 22.01 -3.06
C LYS A 67 -1.93 23.24 -2.51
N ASN A 68 -2.01 23.34 -1.17
CA ASN A 68 -2.60 24.48 -0.48
C ASN A 68 -1.66 24.96 0.63
N GLY A 69 -1.28 26.26 0.58
CA GLY A 69 -0.43 26.85 1.62
C GLY A 69 0.94 26.16 1.79
N GLY A 70 1.48 25.57 0.72
CA GLY A 70 2.75 24.83 0.75
C GLY A 70 2.64 23.36 1.18
N LYS A 71 1.46 22.91 1.58
CA LYS A 71 1.19 21.50 1.91
C LYS A 71 0.55 20.78 0.74
N TYR A 72 0.93 19.52 0.52
CA TYR A 72 0.37 18.67 -0.51
C TYR A 72 -0.68 17.73 0.08
N THR A 73 -1.76 17.52 -0.67
CA THR A 73 -2.80 16.54 -0.37
C THR A 73 -3.09 15.67 -1.59
N LEU A 74 -3.48 14.42 -1.33
CA LEU A 74 -4.03 13.51 -2.32
C LEU A 74 -5.54 13.50 -2.11
N ASP A 75 -6.25 14.05 -3.08
CA ASP A 75 -7.68 14.27 -2.99
C ASP A 75 -8.41 13.18 -3.76
N PHE A 76 -9.23 12.40 -3.08
CA PHE A 76 -10.14 11.44 -3.68
C PHE A 76 -11.49 11.46 -2.96
N ASP A 77 -12.56 11.45 -3.73
CA ASP A 77 -13.92 11.65 -3.21
C ASP A 77 -13.98 12.90 -2.30
N LYS A 78 -14.40 12.75 -1.06
CA LYS A 78 -14.46 13.82 -0.05
C LYS A 78 -13.23 13.91 0.86
N TYR A 79 -12.24 13.06 0.64
CA TYR A 79 -11.07 12.96 1.50
C TYR A 79 -9.89 13.75 0.93
N HIS A 80 -9.16 14.41 1.83
CA HIS A 80 -7.94 15.16 1.56
C HIS A 80 -6.81 14.53 2.38
N VAL A 81 -6.13 13.59 1.79
CA VAL A 81 -5.09 12.78 2.44
C VAL A 81 -3.78 13.56 2.43
N PRO A 82 -3.24 14.00 3.57
CA PRO A 82 -2.00 14.76 3.60
C PRO A 82 -0.81 13.90 3.12
N VAL A 83 0.04 14.51 2.29
CA VAL A 83 1.30 13.88 1.87
C VAL A 83 2.34 14.15 2.97
N PRO A 84 2.96 13.11 3.56
CA PRO A 84 3.97 13.30 4.59
C PRO A 84 5.18 14.11 4.07
N GLU A 85 5.73 14.99 4.88
CA GLU A 85 6.88 15.83 4.51
C GLU A 85 8.07 15.02 3.99
N SER A 86 8.29 13.82 4.53
CA SER A 86 9.34 12.89 4.09
C SER A 86 9.17 12.38 2.66
N LYS A 87 7.99 12.55 2.05
CA LYS A 87 7.68 12.17 0.67
C LYS A 87 7.63 13.36 -0.28
N VAL A 88 7.73 14.58 0.26
CA VAL A 88 7.74 15.81 -0.55
C VAL A 88 9.10 15.96 -1.21
N ASN A 89 9.10 16.09 -2.53
CA ASN A 89 10.28 16.39 -3.33
C ASN A 89 9.94 17.49 -4.37
N ALA A 90 10.96 17.98 -5.07
CA ALA A 90 10.80 19.06 -6.06
C ALA A 90 9.93 18.67 -7.26
N ASP A 91 9.80 17.37 -7.55
CA ASP A 91 9.05 16.89 -8.72
C ASP A 91 7.55 16.91 -8.48
N LEU A 92 7.09 16.91 -7.22
CA LEU A 92 5.65 16.92 -6.89
C LEU A 92 4.93 18.14 -7.47
N ASP A 93 5.59 19.28 -7.60
CA ASP A 93 4.98 20.47 -8.22
C ASP A 93 4.55 20.23 -9.67
N ASN A 94 5.22 19.33 -10.38
CA ASN A 94 4.89 18.98 -11.75
C ASN A 94 3.58 18.18 -11.86
N TYR A 95 3.11 17.62 -10.74
CA TYR A 95 1.91 16.76 -10.68
C TYR A 95 0.72 17.44 -10.01
N VAL A 96 0.87 18.65 -9.50
CA VAL A 96 -0.25 19.40 -8.91
C VAL A 96 -1.37 19.58 -9.94
N GLY A 97 -2.58 19.20 -9.58
CA GLY A 97 -3.78 19.19 -10.42
C GLY A 97 -3.88 17.99 -11.36
N LYS A 98 -2.95 17.03 -11.31
CA LYS A 98 -3.00 15.81 -12.13
C LYS A 98 -3.51 14.62 -11.31
N GLU A 99 -4.06 13.65 -12.04
CA GLU A 99 -4.37 12.35 -11.49
C GLU A 99 -3.09 11.58 -11.19
N VAL A 100 -3.04 11.00 -9.99
CA VAL A 100 -1.98 10.14 -9.50
C VAL A 100 -2.60 8.93 -8.81
N VAL A 101 -1.82 7.88 -8.61
CA VAL A 101 -2.27 6.70 -7.89
C VAL A 101 -1.65 6.69 -6.50
N LEU A 102 -2.52 6.74 -5.48
CA LEU A 102 -2.15 6.55 -4.08
C LEU A 102 -2.04 5.05 -3.80
N GLY A 103 -0.87 4.59 -3.38
CA GLY A 103 -0.63 3.22 -2.94
C GLY A 103 -0.56 3.12 -1.42
N ILE A 104 -1.34 2.20 -0.83
CA ILE A 104 -1.32 1.89 0.61
C ILE A 104 -1.23 0.38 0.78
N ARG A 105 -0.23 -0.10 1.50
CA ARG A 105 -0.15 -1.52 1.81
C ARG A 105 -1.20 -1.92 2.85
N PRO A 106 -1.73 -3.16 2.79
CA PRO A 106 -2.74 -3.64 3.74
C PRO A 106 -2.34 -3.50 5.21
N GLU A 107 -1.08 -3.74 5.54
CA GLU A 107 -0.52 -3.60 6.89
C GLU A 107 -0.32 -2.16 7.37
N HIS A 108 -0.56 -1.19 6.49
CA HIS A 108 -0.54 0.24 6.82
C HIS A 108 -1.95 0.85 6.89
N VAL A 109 -2.98 0.04 6.80
CA VAL A 109 -4.37 0.42 7.04
C VAL A 109 -4.78 -0.13 8.40
N HIS A 110 -5.20 0.74 9.29
CA HIS A 110 -5.40 0.46 10.71
C HIS A 110 -6.84 0.73 11.13
N ASP A 111 -7.41 -0.16 11.96
CA ASP A 111 -8.68 0.05 12.66
C ASP A 111 -8.50 0.11 14.19
N GLU A 112 -7.26 -0.01 14.68
CA GLU A 112 -6.94 0.04 16.09
C GLU A 112 -7.22 1.43 16.67
N PRO A 113 -7.86 1.53 17.85
CA PRO A 113 -8.23 2.81 18.47
C PRO A 113 -7.05 3.76 18.69
N GLU A 114 -5.86 3.22 18.96
CA GLU A 114 -4.65 4.01 19.18
C GLU A 114 -4.16 4.69 17.90
N GLU A 115 -4.23 4.01 16.75
CA GLU A 115 -3.84 4.55 15.45
C GLU A 115 -4.91 5.51 14.91
N ILE A 116 -6.19 5.21 15.15
CA ILE A 116 -7.32 6.10 14.85
C ILE A 116 -7.16 7.43 15.61
N ALA A 117 -6.79 7.39 16.89
CA ALA A 117 -6.65 8.60 17.72
C ALA A 117 -5.47 9.51 17.30
N LYS A 118 -4.45 8.96 16.65
CA LYS A 118 -3.27 9.71 16.16
C LYS A 118 -3.42 10.22 14.73
N ALA A 119 -4.40 9.73 13.99
CA ALA A 119 -4.52 9.98 12.57
C ALA A 119 -4.92 11.43 12.26
N GLU A 120 -4.23 12.04 11.31
CA GLU A 120 -4.59 13.37 10.77
C GLU A 120 -5.81 13.30 9.84
N CYS A 121 -6.05 12.16 9.21
CA CYS A 121 -7.19 11.92 8.33
C CYS A 121 -7.75 10.52 8.57
N LEU A 122 -9.06 10.44 8.75
CA LEU A 122 -9.79 9.19 8.90
C LEU A 122 -10.66 8.93 7.69
N LEU A 123 -10.61 7.70 7.20
CA LEU A 123 -11.45 7.22 6.11
C LEU A 123 -12.60 6.41 6.69
N LYS A 124 -13.83 6.72 6.29
CA LYS A 124 -15.00 5.90 6.65
C LYS A 124 -15.12 4.77 5.64
N ALA A 125 -15.19 3.56 6.14
CA ALA A 125 -15.25 2.35 5.34
C ALA A 125 -16.38 1.45 5.82
N ASN A 126 -17.06 0.79 4.89
CA ASN A 126 -17.99 -0.29 5.19
C ASN A 126 -17.26 -1.63 5.04
N VAL A 127 -17.41 -2.52 6.01
CA VAL A 127 -16.78 -3.85 6.00
C VAL A 127 -17.59 -4.80 5.13
N ASP A 128 -17.02 -5.26 4.02
CA ASP A 128 -17.66 -6.22 3.13
C ASP A 128 -17.42 -7.66 3.63
N VAL A 129 -16.17 -8.00 3.95
CA VAL A 129 -15.75 -9.36 4.39
C VAL A 129 -14.68 -9.26 5.46
N THR A 130 -14.67 -10.24 6.36
CA THR A 130 -13.63 -10.43 7.37
C THR A 130 -13.10 -11.86 7.26
N GLU A 131 -11.78 -12.02 7.07
CA GLU A 131 -11.09 -13.30 7.01
C GLU A 131 -10.11 -13.44 8.16
N LEU A 132 -10.31 -14.46 9.02
CA LEU A 132 -9.42 -14.77 10.14
C LEU A 132 -8.26 -15.65 9.64
N MET A 133 -7.06 -15.09 9.60
CA MET A 133 -5.84 -15.74 9.11
C MET A 133 -4.95 -16.29 10.26
N GLY A 134 -5.53 -16.49 11.42
CA GLY A 134 -4.83 -16.99 12.62
C GLY A 134 -4.21 -15.86 13.43
N ALA A 135 -3.01 -15.44 13.09
CA ALA A 135 -2.29 -14.36 13.80
C ALA A 135 -2.68 -12.93 13.33
N GLU A 136 -3.51 -12.82 12.32
CA GLU A 136 -3.94 -11.56 11.72
C GLU A 136 -5.35 -11.71 11.11
N ILE A 137 -6.00 -10.57 10.85
CA ILE A 137 -7.31 -10.52 10.19
C ILE A 137 -7.15 -9.69 8.91
N TYR A 138 -7.71 -10.20 7.80
CA TYR A 138 -7.90 -9.42 6.58
C TYR A 138 -9.30 -8.85 6.57
N LEU A 139 -9.40 -7.52 6.54
CA LEU A 139 -10.64 -6.80 6.34
C LEU A 139 -10.70 -6.33 4.90
N TYR A 140 -11.72 -6.76 4.20
CA TYR A 140 -12.07 -6.23 2.89
C TYR A 140 -13.13 -5.17 3.12
N VAL A 141 -12.76 -3.91 2.88
CA VAL A 141 -13.62 -2.78 3.17
C VAL A 141 -13.85 -1.94 1.91
N ASN A 142 -14.95 -1.23 1.88
CA ASN A 142 -15.32 -0.33 0.79
C ASN A 142 -15.33 1.11 1.28
N ILE A 143 -14.57 1.98 0.60
CA ILE A 143 -14.55 3.42 0.85
C ILE A 143 -15.20 4.11 -0.35
N ASN A 144 -16.50 4.36 -0.27
CA ASN A 144 -17.29 5.02 -1.33
C ASN A 144 -17.09 4.40 -2.73
N GLY A 145 -17.16 3.07 -2.83
CA GLY A 145 -16.99 2.35 -4.09
C GLY A 145 -15.55 1.90 -4.39
N THR A 146 -14.58 2.33 -3.59
CA THR A 146 -13.19 1.90 -3.72
C THR A 146 -12.91 0.75 -2.77
N PRO A 147 -12.60 -0.47 -3.27
CA PRO A 147 -12.25 -1.61 -2.43
C PRO A 147 -10.85 -1.43 -1.84
N ILE A 148 -10.71 -1.68 -0.55
CA ILE A 148 -9.47 -1.62 0.20
C ILE A 148 -9.34 -2.89 1.03
N THR A 149 -8.16 -3.47 1.05
CA THR A 149 -7.79 -4.55 1.95
C THR A 149 -6.95 -3.99 3.08
N ALA A 150 -7.36 -4.26 4.32
CA ALA A 150 -6.56 -3.98 5.51
C ALA A 150 -6.07 -5.29 6.14
N ARG A 151 -4.87 -5.29 6.70
CA ARG A 151 -4.33 -6.38 7.50
C ARG A 151 -4.16 -5.88 8.92
N VAL A 152 -5.08 -6.29 9.78
CA VAL A 152 -5.21 -5.78 11.14
C VAL A 152 -4.93 -6.87 12.19
N GLU A 153 -4.78 -6.45 13.44
CA GLU A 153 -4.54 -7.36 14.56
C GLU A 153 -5.75 -8.26 14.85
N PRO A 154 -5.53 -9.45 15.43
CA PRO A 154 -6.62 -10.38 15.81
C PRO A 154 -7.62 -9.80 16.82
N ALA A 155 -7.26 -8.69 17.47
CA ALA A 155 -8.12 -7.96 18.40
C ALA A 155 -9.21 -7.14 17.72
N SER A 156 -9.15 -6.96 16.40
CA SER A 156 -10.21 -6.26 15.65
C SER A 156 -11.56 -6.94 15.86
N THR A 157 -12.58 -6.13 16.13
CA THR A 157 -13.96 -6.59 16.32
C THR A 157 -14.85 -6.30 15.12
N ALA A 158 -14.29 -5.78 14.03
CA ALA A 158 -15.00 -5.41 12.82
C ALA A 158 -15.67 -6.63 12.15
N LYS A 159 -16.93 -6.48 11.77
CA LYS A 159 -17.75 -7.54 11.17
C LYS A 159 -18.32 -7.07 9.84
N PRO A 160 -18.64 -7.99 8.92
CA PRO A 160 -19.34 -7.65 7.70
C PRO A 160 -20.62 -6.84 7.97
N GLY A 161 -20.74 -5.72 7.25
CA GLY A 161 -21.83 -4.74 7.39
C GLY A 161 -21.56 -3.59 8.36
N ASP A 162 -20.48 -3.63 9.13
CA ASP A 162 -20.10 -2.53 10.03
C ASP A 162 -19.57 -1.33 9.24
N ASP A 163 -19.91 -0.14 9.71
CA ASP A 163 -19.26 1.11 9.30
C ASP A 163 -18.15 1.43 10.30
N ILE A 164 -16.92 1.42 9.84
CA ILE A 164 -15.74 1.65 10.67
C ILE A 164 -14.97 2.89 10.18
N ALA A 165 -14.15 3.46 11.06
CA ALA A 165 -13.12 4.40 10.68
C ALA A 165 -11.80 3.63 10.52
N VAL A 166 -11.06 3.93 9.47
CA VAL A 166 -9.71 3.43 9.27
C VAL A 166 -8.73 4.59 9.13
N SER A 167 -7.53 4.42 9.65
CA SER A 167 -6.39 5.29 9.44
C SER A 167 -5.35 4.63 8.56
N TYR A 168 -4.31 5.36 8.19
CA TYR A 168 -3.21 4.85 7.39
C TYR A 168 -1.88 5.47 7.85
N THR A 169 -0.78 4.76 7.66
CA THR A 169 0.54 5.24 8.10
C THR A 169 1.49 5.56 6.96
N HIS A 170 1.76 4.65 6.05
CA HIS A 170 2.76 4.84 5.00
C HIS A 170 2.11 4.92 3.62
N LEU A 171 2.18 6.10 3.01
CA LEU A 171 1.65 6.36 1.67
C LEU A 171 2.73 6.30 0.61
N ARG A 172 2.34 5.88 -0.60
CA ARG A 172 3.13 5.99 -1.82
C ARG A 172 2.27 6.61 -2.92
N ALA A 173 2.84 7.54 -3.68
CA ALA A 173 2.22 8.07 -4.88
C ALA A 173 2.99 7.55 -6.10
N HIS A 174 2.27 7.06 -7.10
CA HIS A 174 2.80 6.60 -8.38
C HIS A 174 2.18 7.41 -9.50
N GLU A 175 2.99 7.66 -10.53
CA GLU A 175 2.50 8.22 -11.78
C GLU A 175 1.57 7.21 -12.47
N THR A 176 0.54 7.70 -13.14
CA THR A 176 -0.38 6.90 -13.97
C THR A 176 0.26 6.55 -15.31
#